data_e3a805cc52ec53fdcb360907c70b1d3f
#
_entry.id   e3a805cc52ec53fdcb360907c70b1d3f
#
_cell.length_a   1.000
_cell.length_b   1.000
_cell.length_c   1.000
_cell.angle_alpha   90.00
_cell.angle_beta   90.00
_cell.angle_gamma   90.00
#
_symmetry.space_group_name_H-M   'P 1'
#
loop_
_entity.id
_entity.type
_entity.pdbx_description
1 polymer ?
#
loop_
_entity_poly.entity_id
_entity_poly.type
_entity_poly.pdbx_seq_one_letter_code
_entity_poly.pdbx_strand_id
1 'polypeptide(L)'
;MFGVLIFHWSWSKFFRAIKVLDGLFRLFGWFVYSRFIAEKIYQLDPNFVTPAHELNDGVDYHPTNKYVLWGHHFTSVAGAAPIVGPAIAVYWGWVPAVLWVTLGTIFFAGVHDFGALWARNRHDAKSIGALSESVVGKRVRSVLMIIIFLLLVLVSAMFATI
;
A
#
# COMPACT_ATOMS: atom_id res chain seq x y z
N MET A 1 43.57 15.50 7.46
CA MET A 1 42.72 16.15 6.46
C MET A 1 42.41 15.20 5.29
N PHE A 2 43.31 14.47 4.70
CA PHE A 2 43.07 13.50 3.60
C PHE A 2 42.18 12.31 4.00
N GLY A 3 42.29 11.78 5.20
CA GLY A 3 41.47 10.63 5.63
C GLY A 3 39.97 10.93 5.71
N VAL A 4 39.59 12.14 6.08
CA VAL A 4 38.18 12.56 6.16
C VAL A 4 37.57 12.69 4.75
N LEU A 5 38.33 13.17 3.78
CA LEU A 5 37.88 13.30 2.39
C LEU A 5 37.68 11.93 1.71
N ILE A 6 38.59 10.95 1.95
CA ILE A 6 38.43 9.59 1.43
C ILE A 6 37.24 8.88 2.07
N PHE A 7 37.07 9.05 3.37
CA PHE A 7 35.90 8.51 4.10
C PHE A 7 34.59 9.08 3.56
N HIS A 8 34.52 10.39 3.38
CA HIS A 8 33.31 11.06 2.84
C HIS A 8 33.01 10.64 1.38
N TRP A 9 34.04 10.42 0.55
CA TRP A 9 33.90 10.00 -0.84
C TRP A 9 33.42 8.54 -0.96
N SER A 10 33.90 7.65 -0.08
CA SER A 10 33.46 6.26 0.01
C SER A 10 31.99 6.15 0.40
N TRP A 11 31.54 6.92 1.40
CA TRP A 11 30.15 6.94 1.83
C TRP A 11 29.21 7.48 0.75
N SER A 12 29.60 8.48 0.01
CA SER A 12 28.78 9.03 -1.07
C SER A 12 28.54 8.05 -2.21
N LYS A 13 29.53 7.22 -2.55
CA LYS A 13 29.38 6.12 -3.52
C LYS A 13 28.49 5.01 -3.00
N PHE A 14 28.66 4.65 -1.75
CA PHE A 14 27.84 3.64 -1.08
C PHE A 14 26.35 4.05 -1.06
N PHE A 15 26.05 5.26 -0.64
CA PHE A 15 24.66 5.75 -0.67
C PHE A 15 24.11 5.89 -2.08
N ARG A 16 24.92 6.21 -3.08
CA ARG A 16 24.50 6.18 -4.49
C ARG A 16 24.15 4.78 -4.95
N ALA A 17 24.96 3.80 -4.61
CA ALA A 17 24.69 2.41 -4.96
C ALA A 17 23.38 1.91 -4.34
N ILE A 18 23.09 2.23 -3.08
CA ILE A 18 21.83 1.90 -2.42
C ILE A 18 20.65 2.54 -3.13
N LYS A 19 20.72 3.82 -3.49
CA LYS A 19 19.64 4.50 -4.22
C LYS A 19 19.38 3.89 -5.59
N VAL A 20 20.43 3.51 -6.31
CA VAL A 20 20.30 2.83 -7.60
C VAL A 20 19.67 1.45 -7.42
N LEU A 21 20.11 0.69 -6.43
CA LEU A 21 19.55 -0.63 -6.13
C LEU A 21 18.08 -0.55 -5.73
N ASP A 22 17.71 0.38 -4.85
CA ASP A 22 16.31 0.65 -4.46
C ASP A 22 15.47 1.03 -5.69
N GLY A 23 15.98 1.90 -6.55
CA GLY A 23 15.33 2.27 -7.82
C GLY A 23 15.10 1.07 -8.75
N LEU A 24 16.08 0.19 -8.90
CA LEU A 24 15.96 -1.03 -9.71
C LEU A 24 14.93 -2.00 -9.13
N PHE A 25 14.88 -2.18 -7.80
CA PHE A 25 13.87 -3.01 -7.15
C PHE A 25 12.47 -2.45 -7.34
N ARG A 26 12.29 -1.13 -7.26
CA ARG A 26 10.99 -0.49 -7.53
C ARG A 26 10.55 -0.66 -8.97
N LEU A 27 11.46 -0.51 -9.93
CA LEU A 27 11.19 -0.77 -11.35
C LEU A 27 10.82 -2.24 -11.59
N PHE A 28 11.54 -3.17 -10.98
CA PHE A 28 11.20 -4.60 -11.02
C PHE A 28 9.79 -4.84 -10.45
N GLY A 29 9.48 -4.29 -9.27
CA GLY A 29 8.16 -4.38 -8.67
C GLY A 29 7.06 -3.85 -9.59
N TRP A 30 7.30 -2.71 -10.22
CA TRP A 30 6.35 -2.08 -11.13
C TRP A 30 6.16 -2.86 -12.44
N PHE A 31 7.24 -3.20 -13.15
CA PHE A 31 7.12 -3.75 -14.50
C PHE A 31 6.98 -5.27 -14.56
N VAL A 32 7.56 -5.99 -13.63
CA VAL A 32 7.59 -7.46 -13.65
C VAL A 32 6.61 -8.03 -12.64
N TYR A 33 6.80 -7.68 -11.38
CA TYR A 33 6.05 -8.30 -10.30
C TYR A 33 4.56 -7.92 -10.31
N SER A 34 4.24 -6.63 -10.53
CA SER A 34 2.83 -6.21 -10.61
C SER A 34 2.10 -6.84 -11.80
N ARG A 35 2.76 -6.97 -12.95
CA ARG A 35 2.21 -7.67 -14.10
C ARG A 35 1.97 -9.15 -13.82
N PHE A 36 2.95 -9.82 -13.22
CA PHE A 36 2.80 -11.22 -12.82
C PHE A 36 1.58 -11.42 -11.90
N ILE A 37 1.43 -10.57 -10.90
CA ILE A 37 0.27 -10.58 -9.99
C ILE A 37 -1.04 -10.33 -10.76
N ALA A 38 -1.08 -9.30 -11.61
CA ALA A 38 -2.26 -8.93 -12.35
C ALA A 38 -2.71 -10.02 -13.35
N GLU A 39 -1.78 -10.56 -14.12
CA GLU A 39 -2.09 -11.46 -15.23
C GLU A 39 -2.20 -12.93 -14.79
N LYS A 40 -1.34 -13.37 -13.86
CA LYS A 40 -1.24 -14.79 -13.47
C LYS A 40 -2.01 -15.15 -12.21
N ILE A 41 -2.04 -14.25 -11.23
CA ILE A 41 -2.70 -14.54 -9.94
C ILE A 41 -4.14 -14.04 -9.97
N TYR A 42 -4.36 -12.76 -10.23
CA TYR A 42 -5.70 -12.17 -10.22
C TYR A 42 -6.44 -12.26 -11.55
N GLN A 43 -5.75 -12.61 -12.63
CA GLN A 43 -6.32 -12.82 -13.96
C GLN A 43 -7.27 -11.67 -14.35
N LEU A 44 -6.72 -10.44 -14.34
CA LEU A 44 -7.51 -9.25 -14.66
C LEU A 44 -8.02 -9.32 -16.10
N ASP A 45 -9.32 -9.16 -16.24
CA ASP A 45 -9.97 -9.02 -17.54
C ASP A 45 -9.91 -7.54 -17.98
N PRO A 46 -9.25 -7.21 -19.11
CA PRO A 46 -9.20 -5.85 -19.63
C PRO A 46 -10.58 -5.30 -20.04
N ASN A 47 -11.56 -6.17 -20.27
CA ASN A 47 -12.92 -5.79 -20.64
C ASN A 47 -13.87 -5.70 -19.44
N PHE A 48 -13.36 -5.94 -18.22
CA PHE A 48 -14.16 -5.87 -17.01
C PHE A 48 -14.69 -4.45 -16.78
N VAL A 49 -16.02 -4.31 -16.77
CA VAL A 49 -16.67 -3.05 -16.43
C VAL A 49 -16.67 -2.89 -14.91
N THR A 50 -16.11 -1.80 -14.43
CA THR A 50 -16.05 -1.57 -12.97
C THR A 50 -17.40 -1.15 -12.43
N PRO A 51 -17.71 -1.45 -11.15
CA PRO A 51 -18.98 -1.08 -10.52
C PRO A 51 -19.32 0.41 -10.63
N ALA A 52 -18.30 1.28 -10.65
CA ALA A 52 -18.50 2.71 -10.82
C ALA A 52 -19.10 3.08 -12.19
N HIS A 53 -18.90 2.24 -13.22
CA HIS A 53 -19.49 2.44 -14.54
C HIS A 53 -20.82 1.70 -14.69
N GLU A 54 -20.90 0.47 -14.15
CA GLU A 54 -22.07 -0.39 -14.27
C GLU A 54 -23.23 0.10 -13.40
N LEU A 55 -22.93 0.50 -12.16
CA LEU A 55 -23.91 0.94 -11.16
C LEU A 55 -23.96 2.48 -11.01
N ASN A 56 -23.51 3.22 -12.03
CA ASN A 56 -23.42 4.67 -11.96
C ASN A 56 -24.77 5.32 -11.66
N ASP A 57 -24.92 5.86 -10.46
CA ASP A 57 -26.08 6.61 -9.99
C ASP A 57 -25.80 8.12 -9.83
N GLY A 58 -24.54 8.53 -10.09
CA GLY A 58 -24.09 9.92 -9.95
C GLY A 58 -23.88 10.39 -8.51
N VAL A 59 -24.12 9.56 -7.51
CA VAL A 59 -24.00 9.87 -6.08
C VAL A 59 -22.99 8.94 -5.41
N ASP A 60 -23.31 7.65 -5.28
CA ASP A 60 -22.47 6.65 -4.62
C ASP A 60 -21.49 6.00 -5.59
N TYR A 61 -21.92 5.79 -6.83
CA TYR A 61 -21.13 5.22 -7.91
C TYR A 61 -20.90 6.25 -9.01
N HIS A 62 -19.74 6.87 -8.97
CA HIS A 62 -19.35 7.87 -9.96
C HIS A 62 -17.97 7.56 -10.56
N PRO A 63 -17.87 7.38 -11.90
CA PRO A 63 -16.60 7.19 -12.57
C PRO A 63 -15.68 8.38 -12.34
N THR A 64 -14.50 8.11 -11.78
CA THR A 64 -13.53 9.14 -11.40
C THR A 64 -12.25 9.01 -12.22
N ASN A 65 -11.60 10.14 -12.49
CA ASN A 65 -10.32 10.16 -13.19
C ASN A 65 -9.26 9.36 -12.42
N LYS A 66 -8.51 8.51 -13.14
CA LYS A 66 -7.49 7.63 -12.55
C LYS A 66 -6.44 8.35 -11.72
N TYR A 67 -6.08 9.58 -12.05
CA TYR A 67 -5.09 10.37 -11.29
C TYR A 67 -5.67 10.90 -9.98
N VAL A 68 -6.94 11.27 -9.97
CA VAL A 68 -7.65 11.66 -8.75
C VAL A 68 -7.79 10.45 -7.82
N LEU A 69 -8.17 9.30 -8.37
CA LEU A 69 -8.28 8.06 -7.62
C LEU A 69 -6.94 7.61 -7.03
N TRP A 70 -5.88 7.70 -7.82
CA TRP A 70 -4.51 7.41 -7.35
C TRP A 70 -4.08 8.35 -6.24
N GLY A 71 -4.29 9.66 -6.39
CA GLY A 71 -3.95 10.65 -5.37
C GLY A 71 -4.72 10.43 -4.07
N HIS A 72 -6.00 10.11 -4.16
CA HIS A 72 -6.82 9.79 -2.99
C HIS A 72 -6.33 8.53 -2.26
N HIS A 73 -6.05 7.46 -3.01
CA HIS A 73 -5.49 6.23 -2.46
C HIS A 73 -4.14 6.49 -1.77
N PHE A 74 -3.23 7.20 -2.43
CA PHE A 74 -1.94 7.57 -1.87
C PHE A 74 -2.08 8.35 -0.56
N THR A 75 -2.95 9.35 -0.52
CA THR A 75 -3.20 10.15 0.68
C THR A 75 -3.77 9.31 1.83
N SER A 76 -4.65 8.35 1.51
CA SER A 76 -5.24 7.46 2.51
C SER A 76 -4.21 6.50 3.13
N VAL A 77 -3.22 6.06 2.35
CA VAL A 77 -2.15 5.18 2.82
C VAL A 77 -1.06 5.96 3.57
N ALA A 78 -0.77 7.20 3.16
CA ALA A 78 0.27 8.05 3.74
C ALA A 78 -0.15 8.64 5.11
N GLY A 79 -0.55 7.80 6.05
CA GLY A 79 -0.84 8.18 7.43
C GLY A 79 0.42 8.31 8.30
N ALA A 80 0.23 8.40 9.61
CA ALA A 80 1.33 8.55 10.58
C ALA A 80 2.30 7.34 10.58
N ALA A 81 1.78 6.13 10.49
CA ALA A 81 2.59 4.91 10.57
C ALA A 81 3.64 4.78 9.45
N PRO A 82 3.34 5.04 8.15
CA PRO A 82 4.34 5.04 7.08
C PRO A 82 5.43 6.10 7.23
N ILE A 83 5.17 7.19 7.96
CA ILE A 83 6.13 8.26 8.21
C ILE A 83 7.00 7.94 9.42
N VAL A 84 6.36 7.65 10.56
CA VAL A 84 7.02 7.42 11.85
C VAL A 84 7.68 6.04 11.91
N GLY A 85 7.07 5.02 11.29
CA GLY A 85 7.57 3.65 11.31
C GLY A 85 9.01 3.51 10.82
N PRO A 86 9.35 3.98 9.61
CA PRO A 86 10.72 3.97 9.12
C PRO A 86 11.70 4.77 9.99
N ALA A 87 11.27 5.91 10.54
CA ALA A 87 12.10 6.71 11.45
C ALA A 87 12.44 5.96 12.74
N ILE A 88 11.49 5.26 13.34
CA ILE A 88 11.72 4.39 14.49
C ILE A 88 12.58 3.18 14.11
N ALA A 89 12.32 2.57 12.96
CA ALA A 89 13.09 1.41 12.49
C ALA A 89 14.57 1.71 12.33
N VAL A 90 14.95 2.91 11.91
CA VAL A 90 16.35 3.33 11.79
C VAL A 90 17.09 3.32 13.13
N TYR A 91 16.39 3.52 14.25
CA TYR A 91 16.97 3.40 15.59
C TYR A 91 17.55 2.00 15.85
N TRP A 92 16.95 0.96 15.31
CA TRP A 92 17.40 -0.43 15.41
C TRP A 92 18.41 -0.83 14.34
N GLY A 93 18.64 0.03 13.37
CA GLY A 93 19.58 -0.16 12.28
C GLY A 93 18.99 0.26 10.93
N TRP A 94 19.72 1.09 10.22
CA TRP A 94 19.22 1.64 8.95
C TRP A 94 19.14 0.58 7.83
N VAL A 95 19.99 -0.44 7.83
CA VAL A 95 20.01 -1.49 6.80
C VAL A 95 18.72 -2.32 6.83
N PRO A 96 18.31 -2.91 7.97
CA PRO A 96 17.02 -3.58 8.08
C PRO A 96 15.83 -2.67 7.73
N ALA A 97 15.89 -1.40 8.14
CA ALA A 97 14.84 -0.43 7.83
C ALA A 97 14.68 -0.20 6.31
N VAL A 98 15.78 0.03 5.60
CA VAL A 98 15.77 0.21 4.13
C VAL A 98 15.32 -1.05 3.42
N LEU A 99 15.81 -2.22 3.80
CA LEU A 99 15.38 -3.49 3.22
C LEU A 99 13.89 -3.72 3.42
N TRP A 100 13.37 -3.47 4.62
CA TRP A 100 11.94 -3.63 4.89
C TRP A 100 11.09 -2.63 4.10
N VAL A 101 11.45 -1.36 4.05
CA VAL A 101 10.72 -0.34 3.29
C VAL A 101 10.70 -0.69 1.79
N THR A 102 11.79 -1.18 1.23
CA THR A 102 11.87 -1.54 -0.18
C THR A 102 11.15 -2.84 -0.49
N LEU A 103 11.54 -3.93 0.15
CA LEU A 103 11.01 -5.26 -0.14
C LEU A 103 9.61 -5.45 0.44
N GLY A 104 9.36 -4.95 1.64
CA GLY A 104 8.06 -5.00 2.30
C GLY A 104 6.98 -4.26 1.50
N THR A 105 7.31 -3.11 0.94
CA THR A 105 6.37 -2.36 0.09
C THR A 105 6.02 -3.14 -1.18
N ILE A 106 7.00 -3.76 -1.84
CA ILE A 106 6.77 -4.49 -3.09
C ILE A 106 6.01 -5.80 -2.83
N PHE A 107 6.50 -6.63 -1.89
CA PHE A 107 6.01 -8.00 -1.74
C PHE A 107 4.82 -8.14 -0.78
N PHE A 108 4.62 -7.20 0.13
CA PHE A 108 3.52 -7.26 1.10
C PHE A 108 2.50 -6.16 0.90
N ALA A 109 2.88 -4.89 1.03
CA ALA A 109 1.93 -3.79 0.95
C ALA A 109 1.25 -3.69 -0.43
N GLY A 110 2.04 -3.73 -1.51
CA GLY A 110 1.51 -3.66 -2.88
C GLY A 110 0.57 -4.82 -3.21
N VAL A 111 0.89 -6.03 -2.77
CA VAL A 111 0.03 -7.23 -2.97
C VAL A 111 -1.26 -7.12 -2.16
N HIS A 112 -1.17 -6.67 -0.91
CA HIS A 112 -2.32 -6.45 -0.05
C HIS A 112 -3.29 -5.44 -0.66
N ASP A 113 -2.80 -4.26 -1.04
CA ASP A 113 -3.64 -3.19 -1.57
C ASP A 113 -4.25 -3.57 -2.92
N PHE A 114 -3.48 -4.22 -3.78
CA PHE A 114 -3.96 -4.72 -5.06
C PHE A 114 -5.04 -5.78 -4.88
N GLY A 115 -4.85 -6.72 -3.95
CA GLY A 115 -5.82 -7.74 -3.61
C GLY A 115 -7.11 -7.17 -3.04
N ALA A 116 -7.02 -6.17 -2.18
CA ALA A 116 -8.16 -5.49 -1.60
C ALA A 116 -8.99 -4.75 -2.68
N LEU A 117 -8.33 -4.05 -3.61
CA LEU A 117 -8.98 -3.38 -4.73
C LEU A 117 -9.63 -4.39 -5.68
N TRP A 118 -8.94 -5.47 -6.01
CA TRP A 118 -9.46 -6.53 -6.86
C TRP A 118 -10.70 -7.19 -6.25
N ALA A 119 -10.64 -7.59 -4.99
CA ALA A 119 -11.76 -8.20 -4.29
C ALA A 119 -12.96 -7.24 -4.20
N ARG A 120 -12.73 -5.97 -3.92
CA ARG A 120 -13.78 -4.96 -3.84
C ARG A 120 -14.48 -4.76 -5.18
N ASN A 121 -13.73 -4.65 -6.27
CA ASN A 121 -14.31 -4.47 -7.61
C ASN A 121 -15.18 -5.66 -8.03
N ARG A 122 -14.84 -6.87 -7.64
CA ARG A 122 -15.61 -8.09 -7.95
C ARG A 122 -16.87 -8.28 -7.08
N HIS A 123 -17.02 -7.48 -6.03
CA HIS A 123 -18.16 -7.56 -5.10
C HIS A 123 -18.92 -6.22 -5.03
N ASP A 124 -19.20 -5.62 -6.17
CA ASP A 124 -20.00 -4.40 -6.33
C ASP A 124 -19.46 -3.22 -5.50
N ALA A 125 -18.15 -3.12 -5.36
CA ALA A 125 -17.47 -2.10 -4.53
C ALA A 125 -17.95 -2.04 -3.07
N LYS A 126 -18.51 -3.12 -2.53
CA LYS A 126 -18.98 -3.21 -1.13
C LYS A 126 -17.89 -2.96 -0.12
N SER A 127 -18.26 -2.50 1.06
CA SER A 127 -17.32 -2.33 2.18
C SER A 127 -16.69 -3.65 2.59
N ILE A 128 -15.52 -3.60 3.22
CA ILE A 128 -14.82 -4.80 3.69
C ILE A 128 -15.67 -5.61 4.70
N GLY A 129 -16.53 -4.94 5.46
CA GLY A 129 -17.47 -5.61 6.35
C GLY A 129 -18.51 -6.43 5.59
N ALA A 130 -19.11 -5.88 4.54
CA ALA A 130 -20.07 -6.58 3.69
C ALA A 130 -19.39 -7.72 2.90
N LEU A 131 -18.18 -7.49 2.42
CA LEU A 131 -17.37 -8.51 1.76
C LEU A 131 -17.05 -9.68 2.70
N SER A 132 -16.65 -9.41 3.93
CA SER A 132 -16.36 -10.46 4.92
C SER A 132 -17.60 -11.28 5.28
N GLU A 133 -18.80 -10.68 5.27
CA GLU A 133 -20.05 -11.41 5.48
C GLU A 133 -20.30 -12.44 4.36
N SER A 134 -20.09 -12.04 3.11
CA SER A 134 -20.34 -12.91 1.97
C SER A 134 -19.35 -14.07 1.85
N VAL A 135 -18.11 -13.87 2.31
CA VAL A 135 -17.02 -14.88 2.18
C VAL A 135 -16.91 -15.77 3.42
N VAL A 136 -17.02 -15.18 4.62
CA VAL A 136 -16.71 -15.88 5.90
C VAL A 136 -17.93 -15.98 6.82
N GLY A 137 -18.92 -15.11 6.64
CA GLY A 137 -20.20 -15.16 7.36
C GLY A 137 -20.39 -14.06 8.42
N LYS A 138 -21.63 -13.96 8.92
CA LYS A 138 -22.11 -12.85 9.78
C LYS A 138 -21.32 -12.68 11.08
N ARG A 139 -20.91 -13.76 11.72
CA ARG A 139 -20.16 -13.68 12.99
C ARG A 139 -18.80 -13.03 12.80
N VAL A 140 -18.09 -13.40 11.75
CA VAL A 140 -16.77 -12.83 11.40
C VAL A 140 -16.92 -11.35 11.03
N ARG A 141 -17.94 -10.99 10.26
CA ARG A 141 -18.26 -9.57 9.99
C ARG A 141 -18.39 -8.76 11.28
N SER A 142 -19.18 -9.24 12.25
CA SER A 142 -19.39 -8.50 13.50
C SER A 142 -18.09 -8.29 14.28
N VAL A 143 -17.28 -9.34 14.42
CA VAL A 143 -15.96 -9.25 15.06
C VAL A 143 -15.04 -8.28 14.31
N LEU A 144 -14.96 -8.40 12.99
CA LEU A 144 -14.16 -7.51 12.16
C LEU A 144 -14.58 -6.05 12.29
N MET A 145 -15.88 -5.76 12.30
CA MET A 145 -16.38 -4.39 12.47
C MET A 145 -16.03 -3.80 13.82
N ILE A 146 -16.07 -4.59 14.90
CA ILE A 146 -15.62 -4.17 16.23
C ILE A 146 -14.11 -3.86 16.21
N ILE A 147 -13.31 -4.73 15.61
CA ILE A 147 -11.86 -4.51 15.49
C ILE A 147 -11.57 -3.23 14.70
N ILE A 148 -12.23 -3.02 13.56
CA ILE A 148 -12.07 -1.81 12.74
C ILE A 148 -12.45 -0.56 13.54
N PHE A 149 -13.56 -0.60 14.29
CA PHE A 149 -13.98 0.52 15.13
C PHE A 149 -12.92 0.86 16.18
N LEU A 150 -12.40 -0.14 16.89
CA LEU A 150 -11.33 0.06 17.88
C LEU A 150 -10.04 0.61 17.23
N LEU A 151 -9.68 0.10 16.07
CA LEU A 151 -8.52 0.61 15.30
C LEU A 151 -8.71 2.06 14.90
N LEU A 152 -9.90 2.46 14.45
CA LEU A 152 -10.19 3.87 14.11
C LEU A 152 -10.08 4.78 15.33
N VAL A 153 -10.56 4.34 16.50
CA VAL A 153 -10.38 5.08 17.74
C VAL A 153 -8.90 5.24 18.11
N LEU A 154 -8.11 4.16 18.02
CA LEU A 154 -6.67 4.21 18.28
C LEU A 154 -5.93 5.12 17.30
N VAL A 155 -6.23 5.05 16.00
CA VAL A 155 -5.64 5.92 14.99
C VAL A 155 -6.01 7.38 15.26
N SER A 156 -7.26 7.67 15.59
CA SER A 156 -7.72 9.02 15.94
C SER A 156 -6.99 9.56 17.18
N ALA A 157 -6.82 8.72 18.20
CA ALA A 157 -6.06 9.10 19.40
C ALA A 157 -4.58 9.39 19.06
N MET A 158 -3.97 8.60 18.20
CA MET A 158 -2.59 8.82 17.76
C MET A 158 -2.42 10.14 17.01
N PHE A 159 -3.35 10.48 16.12
CA PHE A 159 -3.34 11.78 15.43
C PHE A 159 -3.58 12.97 16.36
N ALA A 160 -4.28 12.77 17.47
CA ALA A 160 -4.48 13.82 18.46
C ALA A 160 -3.24 14.09 19.33
N THR A 161 -2.23 13.22 19.29
CA THR A 161 -0.98 13.33 20.08
C THR A 161 0.22 13.78 19.27
N ILE A 162 0.08 13.91 17.96
CA ILE A 162 1.11 14.42 17.03
C ILE A 162 0.84 15.88 16.72
#